data_69808ca6bec3f345dc350f00e1b1617c
#
_entry.id   69808ca6bec3f345dc350f00e1b1617c
#
_cell.length_a   1.000
_cell.length_b   1.000
_cell.length_c   1.000
_cell.angle_alpha   90.00
_cell.angle_beta   90.00
_cell.angle_gamma   90.00
#
_symmetry.space_group_name_H-M   'P 1'
#
loop_
_entity.id
_entity.type
_entity.pdbx_description
1 polymer ?
#
loop_
_entity_poly.entity_id
_entity_poly.type
_entity_poly.pdbx_seq_one_letter_code
_entity_poly.pdbx_strand_id
1 'polypeptide(L)'
;MSTEKLPLPLVYSCSGRANVAQLSNDLAVVLDHEGYAQMACIAGVGGDVNSSVLLAKSGRSILAIDGCDVGCVKKTLARHEVTPKWHLVLTSLGLKKQEKELSNFSDMKKVLVFARELIASDKTSPE
;
A
#
# COMPACT_ATOMS: atom_id res chain seq x y z
N MET A 1 23.61 17.58 6.44
CA MET A 1 23.14 17.31 6.46
C MET A 1 22.83 16.60 6.46
N SER A 2 23.10 16.20 6.42
CA SER A 2 22.76 15.36 6.21
C SER A 2 22.02 15.04 6.34
N THR A 3 22.07 15.60 6.72
CA THR A 3 21.19 14.98 6.60
C THR A 3 20.77 13.89 5.78
N GLU A 4 21.12 12.79 5.88
CA GLU A 4 20.65 11.69 5.16
C GLU A 4 19.32 11.29 5.58
N LYS A 5 18.36 11.23 4.64
CA LYS A 5 17.03 10.74 4.92
C LYS A 5 16.95 9.28 4.61
N LEU A 6 16.23 8.55 5.44
CA LEU A 6 15.90 7.18 5.11
C LEU A 6 15.02 7.16 3.87
N PRO A 7 15.13 6.13 3.03
CA PRO A 7 14.23 6.03 1.89
C PRO A 7 12.79 5.94 2.36
N LEU A 8 11.90 6.48 1.56
CA LEU A 8 10.48 6.35 1.85
C LEU A 8 10.09 4.87 1.85
N PRO A 9 9.06 4.52 2.60
CA PRO A 9 8.54 3.15 2.47
C PRO A 9 7.97 2.96 1.08
N LEU A 10 7.96 1.73 0.63
CA LEU A 10 7.27 1.36 -0.59
C LEU A 10 5.79 1.14 -0.27
N VAL A 11 4.91 1.48 -1.20
CA VAL A 11 3.50 1.15 -1.06
C VAL A 11 3.05 0.34 -2.27
N TYR A 12 2.38 -0.77 -1.99
CA TYR A 12 1.78 -1.63 -3.00
C TYR A 12 0.28 -1.67 -2.74
N SER A 13 -0.50 -1.68 -3.80
CA SER A 13 -1.95 -1.69 -3.67
C SER A 13 -2.56 -2.73 -4.57
N CYS A 14 -3.71 -3.25 -4.17
CA CYS A 14 -4.49 -4.06 -5.09
C CYS A 14 -5.24 -3.12 -6.04
N SER A 15 -5.87 -3.71 -7.03
CA SER A 15 -6.67 -2.99 -8.00
C SER A 15 -7.73 -3.95 -8.50
N GLY A 16 -8.80 -3.44 -9.06
CA GLY A 16 -9.79 -4.31 -9.61
C GLY A 16 -11.17 -3.70 -9.64
N ARG A 17 -12.16 -4.56 -9.75
CA ARG A 17 -13.52 -4.17 -10.06
C ARG A 17 -14.27 -3.56 -8.86
N ALA A 18 -13.94 -3.97 -7.66
CA ALA A 18 -14.64 -3.50 -6.48
C ALA A 18 -14.23 -2.07 -6.14
N ASN A 19 -15.14 -1.33 -5.53
CA ASN A 19 -14.85 0.03 -5.07
C ASN A 19 -13.64 0.10 -4.17
N VAL A 20 -13.50 -0.88 -3.25
CA VAL A 20 -12.37 -0.88 -2.32
C VAL A 20 -11.05 -1.20 -3.02
N ALA A 21 -11.10 -1.96 -4.13
CA ALA A 21 -9.89 -2.20 -4.91
C ALA A 21 -9.44 -0.94 -5.62
N GLN A 22 -10.38 -0.21 -6.21
CA GLN A 22 -10.07 1.07 -6.84
C GLN A 22 -9.55 2.06 -5.83
N LEU A 23 -10.18 2.12 -4.66
CA LEU A 23 -9.77 3.03 -3.60
C LEU A 23 -8.36 2.69 -3.11
N SER A 24 -8.03 1.41 -3.02
CA SER A 24 -6.70 0.95 -2.65
C SER A 24 -5.65 1.53 -3.60
N ASN A 25 -5.88 1.44 -4.90
CA ASN A 25 -4.96 1.99 -5.88
C ASN A 25 -4.87 3.51 -5.76
N ASP A 26 -6.02 4.17 -5.64
CA ASP A 26 -6.05 5.63 -5.54
C ASP A 26 -5.32 6.11 -4.30
N LEU A 27 -5.46 5.40 -3.19
CA LEU A 27 -4.78 5.75 -1.95
C LEU A 27 -3.26 5.67 -2.12
N ALA A 28 -2.78 4.62 -2.77
CA ALA A 28 -1.34 4.49 -3.01
C ALA A 28 -0.82 5.63 -3.87
N VAL A 29 -1.58 6.02 -4.90
CA VAL A 29 -1.19 7.13 -5.77
C VAL A 29 -1.10 8.43 -4.97
N VAL A 30 -2.08 8.68 -4.10
CA VAL A 30 -2.08 9.89 -3.29
C VAL A 30 -0.91 9.91 -2.31
N LEU A 31 -0.63 8.78 -1.67
CA LEU A 31 0.51 8.70 -0.73
C LEU A 31 1.83 8.99 -1.44
N ASP A 32 1.98 8.48 -2.66
CA ASP A 32 3.16 8.75 -3.47
C ASP A 32 3.24 10.23 -3.81
N HIS A 33 2.14 10.79 -4.32
CA HIS A 33 2.10 12.19 -4.72
C HIS A 33 2.42 13.12 -3.56
N GLU A 34 1.98 12.76 -2.36
CA GLU A 34 2.20 13.61 -1.19
C GLU A 34 3.51 13.35 -0.48
N GLY A 35 4.30 12.38 -0.95
CA GLY A 35 5.63 12.14 -0.39
C GLY A 35 5.65 11.29 0.87
N TYR A 36 4.58 10.57 1.18
CA TYR A 36 4.57 9.67 2.33
C TYR A 36 5.17 8.31 2.01
N ALA A 37 5.08 7.87 0.77
CA ALA A 37 5.56 6.57 0.35
C ALA A 37 5.84 6.60 -1.13
N GLN A 38 6.66 5.69 -1.61
CA GLN A 38 6.92 5.52 -3.04
C GLN A 38 6.08 4.36 -3.54
N MET A 39 5.22 4.62 -4.50
CA MET A 39 4.38 3.56 -5.05
C MET A 39 5.20 2.64 -5.94
N ALA A 40 4.99 1.35 -5.80
CA ALA A 40 5.65 0.36 -6.62
C ALA A 40 4.59 -0.54 -7.25
N CYS A 41 4.99 -1.28 -8.27
CA CYS A 41 4.06 -1.99 -9.14
C CYS A 41 3.84 -3.41 -8.66
N ILE A 42 2.67 -3.67 -8.08
CA ILE A 42 2.34 -5.03 -7.63
C ILE A 42 2.16 -5.99 -8.81
N ALA A 43 1.69 -5.47 -9.95
CA ALA A 43 1.54 -6.32 -11.12
C ALA A 43 2.90 -6.83 -11.61
N GLY A 44 3.94 -6.01 -11.49
CA GLY A 44 5.30 -6.44 -11.84
C GLY A 44 5.80 -7.54 -10.92
N VAL A 45 5.49 -7.43 -9.63
CA VAL A 45 5.85 -8.50 -8.68
C VAL A 45 5.09 -9.78 -9.03
N GLY A 46 3.79 -9.65 -9.31
CA GLY A 46 2.97 -10.80 -9.67
C GLY A 46 3.37 -11.46 -10.97
N GLY A 47 3.90 -10.67 -11.90
CA GLY A 47 4.36 -11.18 -13.18
C GLY A 47 5.82 -11.63 -13.18
N ASP A 48 6.46 -11.61 -12.01
CA ASP A 48 7.86 -12.02 -11.86
C ASP A 48 8.82 -11.17 -12.68
N VAL A 49 8.48 -9.88 -12.85
CA VAL A 49 9.36 -8.94 -13.53
C VAL A 49 10.56 -8.69 -12.63
N ASN A 50 11.74 -8.96 -13.15
CA ASN A 50 12.95 -8.99 -12.33
C ASN A 50 13.18 -7.71 -11.53
N SER A 51 13.06 -6.55 -12.15
CA SER A 51 13.29 -5.29 -11.45
C SER A 51 12.26 -5.05 -10.35
N SER A 52 11.01 -5.45 -10.60
CA SER A 52 9.96 -5.29 -9.60
C SER A 52 10.16 -6.21 -8.41
N VAL A 53 10.59 -7.44 -8.67
CA VAL A 53 10.86 -8.41 -7.60
C VAL A 53 12.05 -7.95 -6.77
N LEU A 54 13.10 -7.47 -7.42
CA LEU A 54 14.28 -7.00 -6.69
C LEU A 54 13.95 -5.81 -5.80
N LEU A 55 13.12 -4.89 -6.28
CA LEU A 55 12.71 -3.76 -5.45
C LEU A 55 11.92 -4.23 -4.22
N ALA A 56 11.01 -5.16 -4.41
CA ALA A 56 10.22 -5.69 -3.30
C ALA A 56 11.11 -6.35 -2.25
N LYS A 57 12.22 -6.95 -2.69
CA LYS A 57 13.14 -7.65 -1.80
C LYS A 57 14.26 -6.78 -1.26
N SER A 58 14.18 -5.47 -1.51
CA SER A 58 15.30 -4.58 -1.20
C SER A 58 15.49 -4.29 0.28
N GLY A 59 14.57 -4.73 1.12
CA GLY A 59 14.65 -4.45 2.56
C GLY A 59 13.98 -3.18 3.00
N ARG A 60 13.42 -2.40 2.06
CA ARG A 60 12.69 -1.20 2.42
C ARG A 60 11.38 -1.59 3.10
N SER A 61 10.91 -0.73 4.02
CA SER A 61 9.62 -0.95 4.65
C SER A 61 8.52 -0.91 3.61
N ILE A 62 7.52 -1.76 3.76
CA ILE A 62 6.44 -1.88 2.79
C ILE A 62 5.10 -1.69 3.48
N LEU A 63 4.26 -0.84 2.90
CA LEU A 63 2.85 -0.75 3.23
C LEU A 63 2.09 -1.49 2.12
N ALA A 64 1.40 -2.55 2.49
CA ALA A 64 0.55 -3.29 1.56
C ALA A 64 -0.90 -2.87 1.82
N ILE A 65 -1.57 -2.40 0.78
CA ILE A 65 -2.97 -1.98 0.87
C ILE A 65 -3.83 -2.94 0.09
N ASP A 66 -4.68 -3.66 0.80
CA ASP A 66 -5.65 -4.55 0.19
C ASP A 66 -7.04 -3.96 0.42
N GLY A 67 -7.89 -3.99 -0.60
CA GLY A 67 -9.24 -3.47 -0.46
C GLY A 67 -10.09 -4.34 0.43
N CYS A 68 -9.89 -5.65 0.38
CA CYS A 68 -10.67 -6.58 1.18
C CYS A 68 -9.77 -7.68 1.74
N ASP A 69 -10.38 -8.58 2.51
CA ASP A 69 -9.62 -9.60 3.24
C ASP A 69 -9.13 -10.75 2.38
N VAL A 70 -9.42 -10.74 1.08
CA VAL A 70 -8.77 -11.70 0.18
C VAL A 70 -7.26 -11.54 0.23
N GLY A 71 -6.78 -10.30 0.38
CA GLY A 71 -5.37 -10.07 0.63
C GLY A 71 -4.48 -10.30 -0.58
N CYS A 72 -4.93 -9.86 -1.76
CA CYS A 72 -4.20 -10.12 -3.00
C CYS A 72 -2.78 -9.57 -2.99
N VAL A 73 -2.58 -8.37 -2.42
CA VAL A 73 -1.25 -7.78 -2.36
C VAL A 73 -0.35 -8.59 -1.43
N LYS A 74 -0.86 -8.86 -0.24
CA LYS A 74 -0.07 -9.62 0.74
C LYS A 74 0.32 -10.98 0.19
N LYS A 75 -0.61 -11.65 -0.48
CA LYS A 75 -0.34 -12.97 -1.06
C LYS A 75 0.65 -12.90 -2.21
N THR A 76 0.56 -11.84 -3.02
CA THR A 76 1.49 -11.67 -4.13
C THR A 76 2.92 -11.47 -3.62
N LEU A 77 3.08 -10.63 -2.59
CA LEU A 77 4.39 -10.43 -1.98
C LEU A 77 4.90 -11.71 -1.35
N ALA A 78 4.02 -12.49 -0.72
CA ALA A 78 4.41 -13.74 -0.05
C ALA A 78 4.97 -14.76 -1.02
N ARG A 79 4.55 -14.74 -2.29
CA ARG A 79 5.13 -15.64 -3.30
C ARG A 79 6.63 -15.45 -3.43
N HIS A 80 7.13 -14.26 -3.14
CA HIS A 80 8.54 -13.95 -3.22
C HIS A 80 9.17 -13.85 -1.84
N GLU A 81 8.48 -14.38 -0.83
CA GLU A 81 8.98 -14.39 0.56
C GLU A 81 9.16 -12.99 1.11
N VAL A 82 8.31 -12.07 0.69
CA VAL A 82 8.31 -10.68 1.17
C VAL A 82 7.13 -10.48 2.09
N THR A 83 7.40 -9.96 3.29
CA THR A 83 6.37 -9.67 4.29
C THR A 83 6.29 -8.16 4.45
N PRO A 84 5.11 -7.55 4.25
CA PRO A 84 4.99 -6.11 4.45
C PRO A 84 5.13 -5.76 5.92
N LYS A 85 5.67 -4.58 6.18
CA LYS A 85 5.75 -4.07 7.53
C LYS A 85 4.36 -3.71 8.05
N TRP A 86 3.53 -3.12 7.20
CA TRP A 86 2.16 -2.78 7.54
C TRP A 86 1.23 -3.38 6.51
N HIS A 87 0.11 -3.90 6.96
CA HIS A 87 -0.91 -4.45 6.08
C HIS A 87 -2.24 -3.77 6.39
N LEU A 88 -2.70 -2.93 5.47
CA LEU A 88 -3.93 -2.17 5.63
C LEU A 88 -5.01 -2.83 4.77
N VAL A 89 -6.09 -3.25 5.42
CA VAL A 89 -7.23 -3.85 4.72
C VAL A 89 -8.39 -2.88 4.85
N LEU A 90 -8.83 -2.31 3.74
CA LEU A 90 -9.80 -1.21 3.78
C LEU A 90 -11.14 -1.61 4.35
N THR A 91 -11.60 -2.83 4.09
CA THR A 91 -12.86 -3.29 4.67
C THR A 91 -12.79 -3.39 6.19
N SER A 92 -11.59 -3.54 6.76
CA SER A 92 -11.42 -3.55 8.21
C SER A 92 -11.66 -2.18 8.83
N LEU A 93 -11.65 -1.13 8.02
CA LEU A 93 -11.92 0.22 8.48
C LEU A 93 -13.40 0.59 8.34
N GLY A 94 -14.25 -0.40 8.07
CA GLY A 94 -15.67 -0.18 7.98
C GLY A 94 -16.20 0.13 6.60
N LEU A 95 -15.34 0.07 5.57
CA LEU A 95 -15.77 0.28 4.21
C LEU A 95 -16.40 -0.99 3.67
N LYS A 96 -17.48 -0.81 2.90
CA LYS A 96 -18.20 -1.93 2.36
C LYS A 96 -17.75 -2.22 0.94
N LYS A 97 -17.39 -3.47 0.68
CA LYS A 97 -16.99 -3.88 -0.66
C LYS A 97 -18.22 -4.00 -1.56
N GLN A 98 -18.17 -3.35 -2.71
CA GLN A 98 -19.25 -3.40 -3.71
C GLN A 98 -18.65 -3.50 -5.08
N GLU A 99 -19.12 -4.48 -5.85
CA GLU A 99 -18.65 -4.69 -7.22
C GLU A 99 -19.22 -3.62 -8.12
N LYS A 100 -18.43 -3.19 -9.08
CA LYS A 100 -18.84 -2.20 -10.10
C LYS A 100 -19.08 -0.80 -9.55
N GLU A 101 -18.75 -0.55 -8.28
CA GLU A 101 -18.91 0.77 -7.71
C GLU A 101 -17.64 1.56 -7.85
N LEU A 102 -17.76 2.85 -8.03
CA LEU A 102 -16.59 3.72 -8.05
C LEU A 102 -16.16 4.01 -6.62
N SER A 103 -14.88 4.25 -6.44
CA SER A 103 -14.40 4.77 -5.17
C SER A 103 -14.90 6.22 -5.02
N ASN A 104 -14.99 6.72 -3.78
CA ASN A 104 -15.48 8.07 -3.59
C ASN A 104 -14.55 8.86 -2.70
N PHE A 105 -14.70 10.19 -2.77
CA PHE A 105 -13.81 11.11 -2.10
C PHE A 105 -13.92 11.01 -0.58
N SER A 106 -15.12 10.80 -0.06
CA SER A 106 -15.34 10.68 1.37
C SER A 106 -14.59 9.51 1.96
N ASP A 107 -14.65 8.35 1.29
CA ASP A 107 -13.91 7.18 1.73
C ASP A 107 -12.40 7.41 1.60
N MET A 108 -11.97 8.10 0.55
CA MET A 108 -10.56 8.40 0.37
C MET A 108 -10.02 9.22 1.54
N LYS A 109 -10.75 10.24 1.96
CA LYS A 109 -10.31 11.07 3.08
C LYS A 109 -10.11 10.24 4.34
N LYS A 110 -11.03 9.33 4.59
CA LYS A 110 -10.99 8.48 5.77
C LYS A 110 -9.76 7.56 5.77
N VAL A 111 -9.53 6.86 4.67
CA VAL A 111 -8.43 5.91 4.62
C VAL A 111 -7.08 6.62 4.51
N LEU A 112 -7.05 7.81 3.90
CA LEU A 112 -5.81 8.56 3.78
C LEU A 112 -5.28 8.99 5.15
N VAL A 113 -6.18 9.48 6.01
CA VAL A 113 -5.78 9.85 7.37
C VAL A 113 -5.20 8.65 8.09
N PHE A 114 -5.85 7.51 7.98
CA PHE A 114 -5.39 6.30 8.65
C PHE A 114 -4.01 5.87 8.14
N ALA A 115 -3.83 5.89 6.83
CA ALA A 115 -2.56 5.46 6.22
C ALA A 115 -1.42 6.38 6.62
N ARG A 116 -1.66 7.69 6.62
CA ARG A 116 -0.64 8.66 7.04
C ARG A 116 -0.20 8.43 8.47
N GLU A 117 -1.17 8.18 9.35
CA GLU A 117 -0.86 7.94 10.75
C GLU A 117 -0.08 6.66 10.94
N LEU A 118 -0.41 5.64 10.17
CA LEU A 118 0.29 4.37 10.26
C LEU A 118 1.77 4.54 9.91
N ILE A 119 2.08 5.25 8.85
CA ILE A 119 3.46 5.49 8.45
C ILE A 119 4.16 6.41 9.45
N ALA A 120 3.49 7.45 9.90
CA ALA A 120 4.08 8.43 10.80
C ALA A 120 4.40 7.83 12.16
N SER A 121 3.57 6.90 12.63
CA SER A 121 3.82 6.30 13.94
C SER A 121 5.14 5.55 13.98
N ASP A 122 5.50 4.92 12.88
CA ASP A 122 6.78 4.22 12.81
C ASP A 122 7.93 5.20 12.85
N LYS A 123 7.76 6.36 12.20
CA LYS A 123 8.83 7.36 12.15
C LYS A 123 9.10 7.99 13.51
N THR A 124 8.14 7.94 14.41
CA THR A 124 8.33 8.52 15.73
C THR A 124 8.88 7.53 16.73
N SER A 125 9.06 6.29 16.35
CA SER A 125 9.59 5.28 17.25
C SER A 125 11.08 5.47 17.44
N PRO A 126 11.58 5.37 18.65
CA PRO A 126 13.02 5.39 18.85
C PRO A 126 13.63 4.12 18.28
N GLU A 127 14.82 4.23 17.83
CA GLU A 127 15.49 3.06 17.27
C GLU A 127 16.22 2.28 18.33
#